data_b89d6c08b93116ecf52739b7aa25e3cc
#
_entry.id   b89d6c08b93116ecf52739b7aa25e3cc
#
_cell.length_a   1.000
_cell.length_b   1.000
_cell.length_c   1.000
_cell.angle_alpha   90.00
_cell.angle_beta   90.00
_cell.angle_gamma   90.00
#
_symmetry.space_group_name_H-M   'P 1'
#
loop_
_entity.id
_entity.type
_entity.pdbx_description
1 polymer ?
#
loop_
_entity_poly.entity_id
_entity_poly.type
_entity_poly.pdbx_seq_one_letter_code
_entity_poly.pdbx_strand_id
1 'polypeptide(L)'
;ADSAGLCLDPTPPSSSWGGSGLGPTQFFQAPPQDTGPGGQSLEQARAEVRGFGLRRLLQQDEEGDTLLHLFAAQGLRWLAFAAAEVLQSCGQLDIREHKGKTPLLVAAAANQPLVVLDLLLLGAEPNATDQRGRSVLHMAAAYGLPAVLMAVCNSGVPVNLEARDFEGLTPLHTAVLSLNAALCPLDPPAVAPGPLPPPAQDRLTCVQMLLQMGADSTSQEIKSNKTALHLAVQGGNLPLVQLLLDLPVPDPPAFVNMKAHGHTALHMAAALPPQAPREPIVRRLLAAGADPTLRNLENEQAAHLLGPGPQAEPVRTPRPRPPTSRPAPSPPPRPRPPRRPSPHGPCPLSQLRQLLKRSRGPAPVSS
;
A
#
# COMPACT_ATOMS: atom_id res chain seq x y z
N ALA A 1 22.52 -53.03 -20.46
CA ALA A 1 21.17 -52.84 -20.97
C ALA A 1 20.65 -51.49 -20.51
N ASP A 2 20.52 -50.65 -21.45
CA ASP A 2 20.21 -49.24 -21.47
C ASP A 2 18.94 -48.83 -20.77
N SER A 3 18.98 -47.68 -20.12
CA SER A 3 17.81 -46.83 -19.87
C SER A 3 18.22 -45.38 -19.88
N ALA A 4 17.95 -44.70 -20.96
CA ALA A 4 18.04 -43.27 -21.11
C ALA A 4 16.87 -42.59 -20.39
N GLY A 5 17.15 -41.70 -19.42
CA GLY A 5 16.20 -40.82 -18.78
C GLY A 5 16.22 -39.44 -19.43
N LEU A 6 15.10 -39.06 -20.01
CA LEU A 6 14.83 -37.75 -20.62
C LEU A 6 14.63 -36.71 -19.49
N CYS A 7 15.54 -35.73 -19.44
CA CYS A 7 15.32 -34.48 -18.70
C CYS A 7 14.36 -33.59 -19.50
N LEU A 8 13.22 -33.25 -18.90
CA LEU A 8 12.32 -32.22 -19.40
C LEU A 8 12.58 -30.94 -18.58
N ASP A 9 13.10 -29.90 -19.24
CA ASP A 9 13.19 -28.55 -18.73
C ASP A 9 11.79 -27.92 -18.65
N PRO A 10 11.38 -27.31 -17.55
CA PRO A 10 10.17 -26.50 -17.50
C PRO A 10 10.49 -25.07 -17.95
N THR A 11 10.14 -24.72 -19.18
CA THR A 11 10.05 -23.34 -19.63
C THR A 11 8.90 -22.60 -18.90
N PRO A 12 9.11 -21.38 -18.40
CA PRO A 12 8.02 -20.59 -17.81
C PRO A 12 7.09 -20.04 -18.91
N PRO A 13 5.78 -19.90 -18.64
CA PRO A 13 4.84 -19.38 -19.62
C PRO A 13 5.05 -17.89 -19.85
N SER A 14 5.23 -17.50 -21.10
CA SER A 14 5.24 -16.13 -21.58
C SER A 14 3.83 -15.53 -21.49
N SER A 15 3.56 -14.68 -20.51
CA SER A 15 2.37 -13.84 -20.48
C SER A 15 2.62 -12.53 -21.21
N SER A 16 2.01 -12.40 -22.39
CA SER A 16 1.96 -11.16 -23.17
C SER A 16 0.98 -10.18 -22.54
N TRP A 17 1.48 -9.12 -21.94
CA TRP A 17 0.69 -7.95 -21.57
C TRP A 17 0.90 -6.88 -22.63
N GLY A 18 -0.13 -6.67 -23.46
CA GLY A 18 -0.23 -5.52 -24.34
C GLY A 18 -0.61 -4.28 -23.53
N GLY A 19 0.36 -3.47 -23.18
CA GLY A 19 0.22 -2.15 -22.59
C GLY A 19 1.38 -1.28 -23.02
N SER A 20 1.07 -0.13 -23.61
CA SER A 20 1.96 0.83 -24.26
C SER A 20 3.27 1.07 -23.54
N GLY A 21 4.34 0.69 -24.18
CA GLY A 21 5.74 0.84 -23.98
C GLY A 21 6.29 1.93 -23.08
N LEU A 22 6.86 1.47 -21.99
CA LEU A 22 8.16 1.91 -21.52
C LEU A 22 8.90 0.65 -21.12
N GLY A 23 9.65 0.07 -22.08
CA GLY A 23 10.47 -1.11 -21.86
C GLY A 23 11.59 -0.82 -20.86
N PRO A 24 11.97 -1.81 -20.01
CA PRO A 24 12.99 -1.63 -18.98
C PRO A 24 14.41 -1.38 -19.52
N THR A 25 14.61 -1.33 -20.80
CA THR A 25 15.94 -1.29 -21.44
C THR A 25 16.47 0.10 -21.80
N GLN A 26 15.75 1.19 -21.52
CA GLN A 26 16.23 2.53 -21.91
C GLN A 26 16.84 3.38 -20.79
N PHE A 27 16.88 2.91 -19.54
CA PHE A 27 17.42 3.71 -18.43
C PHE A 27 18.84 3.36 -17.99
N PHE A 28 19.42 2.27 -18.47
CA PHE A 28 20.81 1.92 -18.17
C PHE A 28 21.57 1.62 -19.46
N GLN A 29 21.88 2.69 -20.22
CA GLN A 29 23.06 2.65 -21.05
C GLN A 29 24.29 2.51 -20.15
N ALA A 30 25.31 1.80 -20.66
CA ALA A 30 26.63 1.61 -20.04
C ALA A 30 27.11 2.81 -19.26
N PRO A 31 27.94 2.64 -18.20
CA PRO A 31 28.26 3.70 -17.25
C PRO A 31 28.57 4.99 -17.99
N PRO A 32 27.83 6.09 -17.72
CA PRO A 32 28.13 7.36 -18.33
C PRO A 32 29.56 7.72 -17.93
N GLN A 33 30.33 8.15 -18.93
CA GLN A 33 31.69 8.56 -18.75
C GLN A 33 31.86 9.44 -17.50
N ASP A 34 32.52 8.89 -16.54
CA ASP A 34 33.47 9.35 -15.54
C ASP A 34 33.32 10.72 -14.83
N THR A 35 32.19 11.41 -14.87
CA THR A 35 31.97 12.63 -14.12
C THR A 35 30.63 12.62 -13.39
N GLY A 36 30.68 12.32 -12.08
CA GLY A 36 29.53 12.55 -11.17
C GLY A 36 29.26 14.06 -11.00
N PRO A 37 28.12 14.46 -10.40
CA PRO A 37 27.83 15.86 -10.10
C PRO A 37 28.93 16.42 -9.18
N GLY A 38 29.85 17.20 -9.74
CA GLY A 38 31.02 17.76 -9.06
C GLY A 38 32.37 17.51 -9.76
N GLY A 39 32.40 16.78 -10.90
CA GLY A 39 33.66 16.62 -11.69
C GLY A 39 34.69 15.66 -11.07
N GLN A 40 34.34 14.93 -9.98
CA GLN A 40 35.23 13.96 -9.35
C GLN A 40 35.16 12.63 -10.11
N SER A 41 36.31 12.10 -10.53
CA SER A 41 36.39 10.78 -11.16
C SER A 41 36.47 9.66 -10.10
N LEU A 42 36.09 8.44 -10.47
CA LEU A 42 36.22 7.26 -9.59
C LEU A 42 37.69 7.06 -9.14
N GLU A 43 38.65 7.29 -10.02
CA GLU A 43 40.08 7.16 -9.68
C GLU A 43 40.54 8.21 -8.66
N GLN A 44 40.03 9.43 -8.74
CA GLN A 44 40.29 10.46 -7.72
C GLN A 44 39.68 10.04 -6.37
N ALA A 45 38.45 9.56 -6.37
CA ALA A 45 37.78 9.07 -5.16
C ALA A 45 38.55 7.89 -4.54
N ARG A 46 39.02 6.94 -5.35
CA ARG A 46 39.85 5.84 -4.86
C ARG A 46 41.18 6.31 -4.25
N ALA A 47 41.82 7.31 -4.86
CA ALA A 47 43.05 7.91 -4.32
C ALA A 47 42.79 8.60 -2.99
N GLU A 48 41.68 9.34 -2.88
CA GLU A 48 41.28 10.04 -1.66
C GLU A 48 40.96 9.05 -0.52
N VAL A 49 40.19 8.03 -0.82
CA VAL A 49 39.81 6.98 0.14
C VAL A 49 41.04 6.20 0.64
N ARG A 50 42.01 5.91 -0.26
CA ARG A 50 43.31 5.32 0.17
C ARG A 50 44.06 6.23 1.13
N GLY A 51 43.97 7.55 0.93
CA GLY A 51 44.58 8.55 1.82
C GLY A 51 43.99 8.56 3.23
N PHE A 52 42.70 8.22 3.39
CA PHE A 52 42.10 8.11 4.73
C PHE A 52 42.62 6.92 5.52
N GLY A 53 42.94 5.83 4.85
CA GLY A 53 43.32 4.56 5.46
C GLY A 53 42.20 3.80 6.16
N LEU A 54 42.33 2.49 6.25
CA LEU A 54 41.29 1.59 6.77
C LEU A 54 40.82 1.95 8.18
N ARG A 55 41.75 2.37 9.06
CA ARG A 55 41.39 2.72 10.44
C ARG A 55 40.38 3.86 10.50
N ARG A 56 40.52 4.89 9.64
CA ARG A 56 39.60 6.03 9.59
C ARG A 56 38.27 5.67 8.93
N LEU A 57 38.28 4.77 7.95
CA LEU A 57 37.05 4.26 7.32
C LEU A 57 36.18 3.48 8.29
N LEU A 58 36.80 2.75 9.24
CA LEU A 58 36.11 1.96 10.27
C LEU A 58 35.77 2.78 11.52
N GLN A 59 36.33 3.98 11.67
CA GLN A 59 36.06 4.82 12.83
C GLN A 59 34.62 5.32 12.78
N GLN A 60 33.90 5.10 13.88
CA GLN A 60 32.55 5.63 14.08
C GLN A 60 32.61 6.95 14.83
N ASP A 61 31.75 7.89 14.46
CA ASP A 61 31.55 9.15 15.17
C ASP A 61 30.62 8.99 16.39
N GLU A 62 30.20 10.11 16.99
CA GLU A 62 29.30 10.13 18.17
C GLU A 62 27.91 9.55 17.88
N GLU A 63 27.47 9.52 16.62
CA GLU A 63 26.19 8.94 16.17
C GLU A 63 26.36 7.47 15.73
N GLY A 64 27.58 6.96 15.70
CA GLY A 64 27.95 5.63 15.22
C GLY A 64 28.14 5.56 13.71
N ASP A 65 28.12 6.69 13.01
CA ASP A 65 28.31 6.76 11.57
C ASP A 65 29.79 6.58 11.20
N THR A 66 30.05 5.74 10.19
CA THR A 66 31.37 5.69 9.51
C THR A 66 31.39 6.66 8.33
N LEU A 67 32.58 6.88 7.76
CA LEU A 67 32.67 7.69 6.52
C LEU A 67 31.78 7.17 5.40
N LEU A 68 31.59 5.84 5.29
CA LEU A 68 30.69 5.28 4.29
C LEU A 68 29.24 5.67 4.53
N HIS A 69 28.74 5.73 5.78
CA HIS A 69 27.41 6.25 6.10
C HIS A 69 27.26 7.71 5.65
N LEU A 70 28.27 8.55 5.95
CA LEU A 70 28.24 9.96 5.58
C LEU A 70 28.27 10.17 4.06
N PHE A 71 29.11 9.44 3.33
CA PHE A 71 29.14 9.50 1.86
C PHE A 71 27.83 9.02 1.24
N ALA A 72 27.26 7.95 1.79
CA ALA A 72 25.98 7.42 1.37
C ALA A 72 24.82 8.41 1.61
N ALA A 73 24.79 9.04 2.79
CA ALA A 73 23.77 10.05 3.13
C ALA A 73 23.85 11.29 2.22
N GLN A 74 25.05 11.73 1.89
CA GLN A 74 25.30 12.93 1.07
C GLN A 74 25.19 12.66 -0.45
N GLY A 75 25.08 11.39 -0.86
CA GLY A 75 25.03 11.02 -2.27
C GLY A 75 26.38 11.20 -3.00
N LEU A 76 27.48 11.16 -2.26
CA LEU A 76 28.84 11.24 -2.81
C LEU A 76 29.22 9.88 -3.43
N ARG A 77 28.60 9.56 -4.56
CA ARG A 77 28.58 8.24 -5.18
C ARG A 77 29.96 7.60 -5.28
N TRP A 78 30.94 8.31 -5.87
CA TRP A 78 32.27 7.75 -6.12
C TRP A 78 33.07 7.53 -4.84
N LEU A 79 32.93 8.42 -3.84
CA LEU A 79 33.53 8.23 -2.52
C LEU A 79 32.88 7.07 -1.78
N ALA A 80 31.56 6.97 -1.84
CA ALA A 80 30.82 5.84 -1.26
C ALA A 80 31.22 4.52 -1.93
N PHE A 81 31.31 4.49 -3.26
CA PHE A 81 31.74 3.32 -4.01
C PHE A 81 33.18 2.90 -3.63
N ALA A 82 34.14 3.83 -3.67
CA ALA A 82 35.53 3.54 -3.34
C ALA A 82 35.72 3.09 -1.88
N ALA A 83 34.98 3.69 -0.93
CA ALA A 83 34.99 3.28 0.46
C ALA A 83 34.36 1.89 0.63
N ALA A 84 33.26 1.60 -0.08
CA ALA A 84 32.60 0.31 -0.05
C ALA A 84 33.48 -0.80 -0.62
N GLU A 85 34.23 -0.57 -1.72
CA GLU A 85 35.22 -1.53 -2.24
C GLU A 85 36.26 -1.95 -1.17
N VAL A 86 36.76 -0.98 -0.42
CA VAL A 86 37.74 -1.25 0.65
C VAL A 86 37.10 -2.03 1.79
N LEU A 87 35.93 -1.59 2.25
CA LEU A 87 35.21 -2.25 3.35
C LEU A 87 34.68 -3.63 2.99
N GLN A 88 34.28 -3.86 1.75
CA GLN A 88 33.90 -5.17 1.23
C GLN A 88 35.06 -6.16 1.38
N SER A 89 36.26 -5.75 0.98
CA SER A 89 37.48 -6.62 1.08
C SER A 89 37.80 -7.02 2.52
N CYS A 90 37.31 -6.27 3.50
CA CYS A 90 37.50 -6.53 4.93
C CYS A 90 36.26 -7.19 5.58
N GLY A 91 35.19 -7.45 4.82
CA GLY A 91 33.93 -7.98 5.37
C GLY A 91 33.19 -7.00 6.30
N GLN A 92 33.39 -5.69 6.12
CA GLN A 92 32.85 -4.63 6.98
C GLN A 92 31.91 -3.67 6.23
N LEU A 93 31.22 -4.16 5.20
CA LEU A 93 30.34 -3.35 4.38
C LEU A 93 29.04 -2.96 5.12
N ASP A 94 28.56 -3.80 6.02
CA ASP A 94 27.28 -3.66 6.73
C ASP A 94 27.43 -3.19 8.18
N ILE A 95 28.42 -2.33 8.47
CA ILE A 95 28.59 -1.71 9.79
C ILE A 95 27.29 -0.97 10.13
N ARG A 96 26.85 -1.08 11.39
CA ARG A 96 25.61 -0.43 11.87
C ARG A 96 25.92 0.82 12.67
N GLU A 97 25.21 1.92 12.38
CA GLU A 97 25.18 3.11 13.23
C GLU A 97 24.27 2.89 14.47
N HIS A 98 24.17 3.86 15.39
CA HIS A 98 23.47 3.71 16.67
C HIS A 98 21.96 3.37 16.55
N LYS A 99 21.30 3.72 15.44
CA LYS A 99 19.89 3.35 15.15
C LYS A 99 19.80 2.02 14.39
N GLY A 100 20.90 1.29 14.28
CA GLY A 100 20.98 -0.02 13.63
C GLY A 100 20.98 0.02 12.12
N LYS A 101 21.08 1.21 11.47
CA LYS A 101 21.11 1.29 10.02
C LYS A 101 22.49 0.94 9.49
N THR A 102 22.50 0.22 8.37
CA THR A 102 23.70 0.02 7.54
C THR A 102 23.87 1.16 6.55
N PRO A 103 25.01 1.33 5.90
CA PRO A 103 25.19 2.31 4.83
C PRO A 103 24.14 2.20 3.72
N LEU A 104 23.70 0.98 3.38
CA LEU A 104 22.61 0.72 2.44
C LEU A 104 21.30 1.36 2.90
N LEU A 105 20.91 1.17 4.16
CA LEU A 105 19.69 1.75 4.73
C LEU A 105 19.75 3.27 4.82
N VAL A 106 20.94 3.82 5.11
CA VAL A 106 21.17 5.28 5.13
C VAL A 106 21.04 5.85 3.73
N ALA A 107 21.67 5.24 2.71
CA ALA A 107 21.54 5.64 1.30
C ALA A 107 20.08 5.61 0.84
N ALA A 108 19.33 4.57 1.21
CA ALA A 108 17.91 4.45 0.87
C ALA A 108 17.09 5.57 1.54
N ALA A 109 17.28 5.81 2.84
CA ALA A 109 16.58 6.87 3.56
C ALA A 109 16.87 8.27 3.02
N ALA A 110 18.09 8.48 2.52
CA ALA A 110 18.56 9.74 1.89
C ALA A 110 18.16 9.88 0.41
N ASN A 111 17.40 8.91 -0.13
CA ASN A 111 16.99 8.87 -1.54
C ASN A 111 18.18 8.92 -2.52
N GLN A 112 19.17 8.07 -2.30
CA GLN A 112 20.38 7.97 -3.13
C GLN A 112 20.37 6.65 -3.95
N PRO A 113 19.56 6.53 -5.01
CA PRO A 113 19.33 5.27 -5.72
C PRO A 113 20.58 4.69 -6.36
N LEU A 114 21.50 5.54 -6.86
CA LEU A 114 22.75 5.08 -7.46
C LEU A 114 23.69 4.48 -6.42
N VAL A 115 23.77 5.08 -5.22
CA VAL A 115 24.54 4.53 -4.10
C VAL A 115 23.94 3.23 -3.62
N VAL A 116 22.60 3.13 -3.53
CA VAL A 116 21.90 1.89 -3.19
C VAL A 116 22.24 0.77 -4.18
N LEU A 117 22.20 1.06 -5.48
CA LEU A 117 22.55 0.09 -6.52
C LEU A 117 24.01 -0.37 -6.39
N ASP A 118 24.92 0.57 -6.26
CA ASP A 118 26.37 0.29 -6.14
C ASP A 118 26.66 -0.57 -4.91
N LEU A 119 26.07 -0.25 -3.74
CA LEU A 119 26.25 -1.03 -2.51
C LEU A 119 25.71 -2.45 -2.65
N LEU A 120 24.53 -2.65 -3.26
CA LEU A 120 23.97 -3.97 -3.50
C LEU A 120 24.85 -4.80 -4.46
N LEU A 121 25.37 -4.20 -5.53
CA LEU A 121 26.28 -4.86 -6.47
C LEU A 121 27.62 -5.21 -5.82
N LEU A 122 28.06 -4.46 -4.83
CA LEU A 122 29.25 -4.76 -4.01
C LEU A 122 28.98 -5.78 -2.91
N GLY A 123 27.75 -6.28 -2.77
CA GLY A 123 27.42 -7.36 -1.84
C GLY A 123 26.98 -6.89 -0.46
N ALA A 124 26.48 -5.66 -0.31
CA ALA A 124 25.81 -5.25 0.92
C ALA A 124 24.59 -6.14 1.19
N GLU A 125 24.30 -6.44 2.47
CA GLU A 125 23.18 -7.30 2.88
C GLU A 125 21.83 -6.67 2.50
N PRO A 126 21.10 -7.19 1.49
CA PRO A 126 19.89 -6.56 0.99
C PRO A 126 18.71 -6.62 1.97
N ASN A 127 18.73 -7.60 2.89
CA ASN A 127 17.69 -7.81 3.89
C ASN A 127 18.07 -7.29 5.28
N ALA A 128 19.16 -6.49 5.36
CA ALA A 128 19.52 -5.82 6.61
C ALA A 128 18.36 -4.94 7.09
N THR A 129 18.15 -4.91 8.42
CA THR A 129 17.09 -4.14 9.06
C THR A 129 17.64 -3.18 10.10
N ASP A 130 16.95 -2.04 10.27
CA ASP A 130 17.23 -1.09 11.36
C ASP A 130 16.70 -1.59 12.73
N GLN A 131 16.81 -0.76 13.77
CA GLN A 131 16.28 -1.07 15.11
C GLN A 131 14.75 -1.22 15.19
N ARG A 132 14.01 -0.86 14.13
CA ARG A 132 12.57 -1.06 14.01
C ARG A 132 12.21 -2.27 13.16
N GLY A 133 13.19 -3.05 12.72
CA GLY A 133 13.00 -4.17 11.81
C GLY A 133 12.75 -3.76 10.35
N ARG A 134 12.97 -2.50 9.98
CA ARG A 134 12.69 -2.00 8.64
C ARG A 134 13.86 -2.26 7.69
N SER A 135 13.57 -2.93 6.58
CA SER A 135 14.51 -3.17 5.47
C SER A 135 14.55 -1.98 4.50
N VAL A 136 15.43 -2.07 3.50
CA VAL A 136 15.49 -1.10 2.40
C VAL A 136 14.14 -0.89 1.70
N LEU A 137 13.35 -1.98 1.53
CA LEU A 137 12.02 -1.91 0.93
C LEU A 137 11.02 -1.15 1.81
N HIS A 138 11.05 -1.36 3.14
CA HIS A 138 10.21 -0.61 4.07
C HIS A 138 10.56 0.88 4.06
N MET A 139 11.86 1.23 3.99
CA MET A 139 12.31 2.62 3.92
C MET A 139 11.80 3.29 2.64
N ALA A 140 12.00 2.66 1.49
CA ALA A 140 11.53 3.18 0.22
C ALA A 140 10.00 3.33 0.18
N ALA A 141 9.27 2.36 0.72
CA ALA A 141 7.80 2.37 0.83
C ALA A 141 7.29 3.50 1.76
N ALA A 142 7.90 3.66 2.94
CA ALA A 142 7.48 4.65 3.93
C ALA A 142 7.67 6.10 3.42
N TYR A 143 8.77 6.35 2.73
CA TYR A 143 9.10 7.70 2.24
C TYR A 143 8.58 7.98 0.82
N GLY A 144 8.10 6.96 0.10
CA GLY A 144 7.63 7.11 -1.28
C GLY A 144 8.78 7.36 -2.25
N LEU A 145 9.76 6.44 -2.28
CA LEU A 145 11.01 6.58 -3.04
C LEU A 145 11.07 5.54 -4.18
N PRO A 146 10.34 5.74 -5.28
CA PRO A 146 10.30 4.77 -6.39
C PRO A 146 11.67 4.56 -7.04
N ALA A 147 12.54 5.58 -7.08
CA ALA A 147 13.88 5.46 -7.64
C ALA A 147 14.75 4.48 -6.83
N VAL A 148 14.60 4.43 -5.50
CA VAL A 148 15.27 3.45 -4.64
C VAL A 148 14.76 2.05 -4.90
N LEU A 149 13.44 1.83 -5.00
CA LEU A 149 12.87 0.53 -5.37
C LEU A 149 13.35 0.06 -6.74
N MET A 150 13.43 0.98 -7.71
CA MET A 150 13.97 0.69 -9.03
C MET A 150 15.44 0.25 -8.96
N ALA A 151 16.26 0.92 -8.16
CA ALA A 151 17.66 0.55 -7.95
C ALA A 151 17.79 -0.86 -7.34
N VAL A 152 16.94 -1.18 -6.34
CA VAL A 152 16.89 -2.52 -5.74
C VAL A 152 16.48 -3.56 -6.79
N CYS A 153 15.43 -3.30 -7.58
CA CYS A 153 14.98 -4.20 -8.64
C CYS A 153 16.09 -4.44 -9.69
N ASN A 154 16.76 -3.37 -10.12
CA ASN A 154 17.81 -3.43 -11.14
C ASN A 154 19.11 -4.08 -10.66
N SER A 155 19.34 -4.15 -9.35
CA SER A 155 20.50 -4.87 -8.81
C SER A 155 20.43 -6.37 -9.06
N GLY A 156 19.23 -6.93 -9.30
CA GLY A 156 19.00 -8.36 -9.47
C GLY A 156 19.25 -9.18 -8.18
N VAL A 157 19.56 -8.53 -7.07
CA VAL A 157 19.82 -9.20 -5.79
C VAL A 157 18.48 -9.65 -5.16
N PRO A 158 18.36 -10.89 -4.68
CA PRO A 158 17.14 -11.37 -4.06
C PRO A 158 16.83 -10.61 -2.76
N VAL A 159 15.62 -10.06 -2.69
CA VAL A 159 15.11 -9.32 -1.52
C VAL A 159 13.88 -10.01 -0.95
N ASN A 160 13.69 -9.93 0.36
CA ASN A 160 12.53 -10.48 1.02
C ASN A 160 11.38 -9.46 1.01
N LEU A 161 10.42 -9.65 0.07
CA LEU A 161 9.23 -8.80 -0.07
C LEU A 161 8.22 -8.97 1.06
N GLU A 162 8.27 -10.10 1.78
CA GLU A 162 7.39 -10.44 2.90
C GLU A 162 8.06 -10.26 4.27
N ALA A 163 9.24 -9.61 4.30
CA ALA A 163 9.88 -9.24 5.56
C ALA A 163 8.92 -8.38 6.40
N ARG A 164 8.88 -8.64 7.70
CA ARG A 164 8.02 -7.89 8.62
C ARG A 164 8.85 -7.03 9.54
N ASP A 165 8.46 -5.78 9.65
CA ASP A 165 9.03 -4.89 10.66
C ASP A 165 8.50 -5.21 12.08
N PHE A 166 8.94 -4.49 13.11
CA PHE A 166 8.49 -4.73 14.49
C PHE A 166 7.03 -4.30 14.74
N GLU A 167 6.42 -3.57 13.81
CA GLU A 167 4.98 -3.32 13.78
C GLU A 167 4.19 -4.49 13.15
N GLY A 168 4.87 -5.46 12.56
CA GLY A 168 4.29 -6.60 11.86
C GLY A 168 3.87 -6.30 10.42
N LEU A 169 4.31 -5.18 9.87
CA LEU A 169 3.98 -4.72 8.52
C LEU A 169 4.97 -5.28 7.50
N THR A 170 4.49 -5.67 6.33
CA THR A 170 5.35 -5.90 5.16
C THR A 170 5.62 -4.58 4.43
N PRO A 171 6.61 -4.51 3.52
CA PRO A 171 6.83 -3.33 2.68
C PRO A 171 5.57 -2.85 1.95
N LEU A 172 4.73 -3.78 1.46
CA LEU A 172 3.48 -3.45 0.79
C LEU A 172 2.48 -2.77 1.75
N HIS A 173 2.30 -3.28 2.98
CA HIS A 173 1.46 -2.61 3.98
C HIS A 173 1.96 -1.20 4.29
N THR A 174 3.29 -1.05 4.44
CA THR A 174 3.92 0.25 4.70
C THR A 174 3.68 1.23 3.56
N ALA A 175 3.78 0.79 2.30
CA ALA A 175 3.50 1.62 1.12
C ALA A 175 2.04 2.09 1.07
N VAL A 176 1.08 1.17 1.35
CA VAL A 176 -0.35 1.49 1.39
C VAL A 176 -0.68 2.50 2.49
N LEU A 177 -0.13 2.32 3.70
CA LEU A 177 -0.32 3.26 4.81
C LEU A 177 0.30 4.62 4.51
N SER A 178 1.48 4.66 3.90
CA SER A 178 2.15 5.89 3.47
C SER A 178 1.32 6.64 2.43
N LEU A 179 0.74 5.94 1.45
CA LEU A 179 -0.14 6.53 0.44
C LEU A 179 -1.42 7.08 1.07
N ASN A 180 -2.07 6.32 1.96
CA ASN A 180 -3.27 6.79 2.66
C ASN A 180 -3.00 8.06 3.48
N ALA A 181 -1.85 8.11 4.17
CA ALA A 181 -1.44 9.30 4.92
C ALA A 181 -1.23 10.54 4.03
N ALA A 182 -0.71 10.35 2.81
CA ALA A 182 -0.51 11.43 1.85
C ALA A 182 -1.82 11.96 1.23
N LEU A 183 -2.86 11.15 1.24
CA LEU A 183 -4.19 11.51 0.72
C LEU A 183 -5.15 11.98 1.80
N CYS A 184 -4.76 11.85 3.09
CA CYS A 184 -5.56 12.38 4.20
C CYS A 184 -5.47 13.91 4.20
N PRO A 185 -6.55 14.65 3.91
CA PRO A 185 -6.49 16.11 3.86
C PRO A 185 -6.31 16.68 5.27
N LEU A 186 -5.31 17.54 5.44
CA LEU A 186 -5.15 18.34 6.65
C LEU A 186 -6.22 19.45 6.76
N ASP A 187 -6.94 19.75 5.66
CA ASP A 187 -8.07 20.66 5.59
C ASP A 187 -9.12 20.15 4.57
N PRO A 188 -10.44 20.45 4.77
CA PRO A 188 -11.48 19.95 3.89
C PRO A 188 -11.33 20.55 2.48
N PRO A 189 -11.16 19.71 1.46
CA PRO A 189 -10.84 20.19 0.14
C PRO A 189 -12.07 20.27 -0.75
N ALA A 190 -12.02 21.19 -1.64
CA ALA A 190 -12.63 21.03 -2.94
C ALA A 190 -11.82 19.98 -3.73
N VAL A 191 -12.12 18.70 -3.56
CA VAL A 191 -11.53 17.65 -4.40
C VAL A 191 -12.21 17.70 -5.76
N ALA A 192 -11.66 18.54 -6.65
CA ALA A 192 -11.88 18.33 -8.07
C ALA A 192 -11.22 16.99 -8.48
N PRO A 193 -11.85 16.20 -9.37
CA PRO A 193 -11.21 15.02 -9.94
C PRO A 193 -10.01 15.49 -10.79
N GLY A 194 -8.84 15.42 -10.20
CA GLY A 194 -7.56 15.82 -10.79
C GLY A 194 -6.50 14.75 -10.57
N PRO A 195 -5.34 14.86 -11.23
CA PRO A 195 -4.21 13.97 -10.97
C PRO A 195 -3.79 14.07 -9.50
N LEU A 196 -3.30 12.94 -8.94
CA LEU A 196 -2.78 12.87 -7.58
C LEU A 196 -1.64 13.89 -7.40
N PRO A 197 -1.51 14.51 -6.21
CA PRO A 197 -0.37 15.38 -5.93
C PRO A 197 0.95 14.55 -6.01
N PRO A 198 2.07 15.17 -6.43
CA PRO A 198 3.33 14.46 -6.66
C PRO A 198 3.75 13.50 -5.55
N PRO A 199 3.68 13.86 -4.24
CA PRO A 199 4.04 12.93 -3.17
C PRO A 199 3.13 11.70 -3.07
N ALA A 200 1.86 11.82 -3.45
CA ALA A 200 0.93 10.69 -3.46
C ALA A 200 1.15 9.82 -4.72
N GLN A 201 1.52 10.43 -5.84
CA GLN A 201 1.86 9.70 -7.06
C GLN A 201 3.09 8.81 -6.86
N ASP A 202 4.15 9.32 -6.24
CA ASP A 202 5.37 8.56 -5.95
C ASP A 202 5.06 7.36 -5.03
N ARG A 203 4.22 7.56 -4.01
CA ARG A 203 3.79 6.48 -3.12
C ARG A 203 2.94 5.43 -3.83
N LEU A 204 2.05 5.86 -4.74
CA LEU A 204 1.29 4.93 -5.58
C LEU A 204 2.22 4.12 -6.48
N THR A 205 3.23 4.77 -7.06
CA THR A 205 4.25 4.10 -7.86
C THR A 205 5.01 3.07 -7.03
N CYS A 206 5.35 3.36 -5.76
CA CYS A 206 5.97 2.38 -4.86
C CYS A 206 5.07 1.15 -4.63
N VAL A 207 3.76 1.34 -4.42
CA VAL A 207 2.80 0.22 -4.29
C VAL A 207 2.83 -0.64 -5.57
N GLN A 208 2.71 0.00 -6.74
CA GLN A 208 2.73 -0.70 -8.03
C GLN A 208 4.02 -1.48 -8.25
N MET A 209 5.17 -0.88 -7.94
CA MET A 209 6.48 -1.54 -8.09
C MET A 209 6.62 -2.74 -7.15
N LEU A 210 6.22 -2.63 -5.88
CA LEU A 210 6.26 -3.76 -4.94
C LEU A 210 5.39 -4.93 -5.43
N LEU A 211 4.19 -4.64 -5.96
CA LEU A 211 3.32 -5.66 -6.56
C LEU A 211 3.95 -6.28 -7.82
N GLN A 212 4.60 -5.49 -8.67
CA GLN A 212 5.32 -5.98 -9.85
C GLN A 212 6.54 -6.82 -9.49
N MET A 213 7.21 -6.53 -8.39
CA MET A 213 8.30 -7.33 -7.83
C MET A 213 7.82 -8.66 -7.25
N GLY A 214 6.51 -8.84 -7.06
CA GLY A 214 5.90 -10.08 -6.58
C GLY A 214 5.49 -10.06 -5.11
N ALA A 215 5.30 -8.89 -4.48
CA ALA A 215 4.76 -8.80 -3.13
C ALA A 215 3.35 -9.40 -3.06
N ASP A 216 3.09 -10.20 -2.03
CA ASP A 216 1.81 -10.89 -1.85
C ASP A 216 0.73 -9.92 -1.34
N SER A 217 -0.25 -9.63 -2.19
CA SER A 217 -1.40 -8.78 -1.85
C SER A 217 -2.33 -9.41 -0.81
N THR A 218 -2.25 -10.74 -0.59
CA THR A 218 -3.06 -11.48 0.38
C THR A 218 -2.43 -11.56 1.76
N SER A 219 -1.16 -11.18 1.90
CA SER A 219 -0.46 -11.12 3.18
C SER A 219 -1.24 -10.28 4.19
N GLN A 220 -1.36 -10.79 5.42
CA GLN A 220 -2.02 -10.10 6.53
C GLN A 220 -0.98 -9.54 7.50
N GLU A 221 -1.13 -8.29 7.95
CA GLU A 221 -0.27 -7.76 9.01
C GLU A 221 -0.58 -8.42 10.37
N ILE A 222 0.38 -8.39 11.30
CA ILE A 222 0.31 -9.22 12.52
C ILE A 222 -0.73 -8.70 13.53
N LYS A 223 -0.88 -7.37 13.66
CA LYS A 223 -1.67 -6.78 14.76
C LYS A 223 -3.18 -6.94 14.58
N SER A 224 -3.67 -6.79 13.36
CA SER A 224 -5.12 -6.80 13.08
C SER A 224 -5.53 -7.69 11.91
N ASN A 225 -4.60 -8.48 11.38
CA ASN A 225 -4.81 -9.38 10.24
C ASN A 225 -5.37 -8.66 9.00
N LYS A 226 -5.05 -7.37 8.83
CA LYS A 226 -5.45 -6.60 7.66
C LYS A 226 -4.55 -6.91 6.48
N THR A 227 -5.15 -7.09 5.31
CA THR A 227 -4.43 -7.10 4.04
C THR A 227 -4.27 -5.68 3.50
N ALA A 228 -3.48 -5.51 2.45
CA ALA A 228 -3.37 -4.25 1.71
C ALA A 228 -4.75 -3.71 1.30
N LEU A 229 -5.69 -4.58 0.88
CA LEU A 229 -7.06 -4.20 0.52
C LEU A 229 -7.83 -3.62 1.71
N HIS A 230 -7.77 -4.23 2.89
CA HIS A 230 -8.41 -3.70 4.09
C HIS A 230 -7.90 -2.31 4.45
N LEU A 231 -6.58 -2.09 4.36
CA LEU A 231 -5.95 -0.79 4.63
C LEU A 231 -6.35 0.26 3.60
N ALA A 232 -6.43 -0.10 2.30
CA ALA A 232 -6.88 0.79 1.24
C ALA A 232 -8.35 1.22 1.44
N VAL A 233 -9.23 0.28 1.78
CA VAL A 233 -10.64 0.56 2.09
C VAL A 233 -10.77 1.42 3.33
N GLN A 234 -10.05 1.12 4.41
CA GLN A 234 -10.05 1.90 5.64
C GLN A 234 -9.62 3.36 5.40
N GLY A 235 -8.65 3.58 4.51
CA GLY A 235 -8.23 4.92 4.09
C GLY A 235 -9.18 5.62 3.12
N GLY A 236 -10.25 4.96 2.69
CA GLY A 236 -11.17 5.52 1.67
C GLY A 236 -10.51 5.74 0.30
N ASN A 237 -9.41 5.04 0.03
CA ASN A 237 -8.58 5.25 -1.16
C ASN A 237 -9.13 4.45 -2.36
N LEU A 238 -10.12 5.03 -3.06
CA LEU A 238 -10.76 4.37 -4.20
C LEU A 238 -9.80 3.96 -5.32
N PRO A 239 -8.83 4.79 -5.77
CA PRO A 239 -7.86 4.38 -6.80
C PRO A 239 -7.04 3.16 -6.39
N LEU A 240 -6.61 3.11 -5.12
CA LEU A 240 -5.85 1.97 -4.61
C LEU A 240 -6.72 0.71 -4.47
N VAL A 241 -7.97 0.85 -4.02
CA VAL A 241 -8.94 -0.27 -4.00
C VAL A 241 -9.14 -0.84 -5.40
N GLN A 242 -9.28 0.02 -6.42
CA GLN A 242 -9.41 -0.42 -7.82
C GLN A 242 -8.15 -1.17 -8.26
N LEU A 243 -6.96 -0.60 -8.03
CA LEU A 243 -5.68 -1.24 -8.36
C LEU A 243 -5.57 -2.64 -7.76
N LEU A 244 -5.87 -2.79 -6.46
CA LEU A 244 -5.74 -4.07 -5.76
C LEU A 244 -6.78 -5.11 -6.21
N LEU A 245 -7.99 -4.69 -6.57
CA LEU A 245 -9.04 -5.57 -7.09
C LEU A 245 -8.84 -5.97 -8.55
N ASP A 246 -8.03 -5.23 -9.31
CA ASP A 246 -7.69 -5.55 -10.69
C ASP A 246 -6.46 -6.49 -10.80
N LEU A 247 -5.83 -6.82 -9.68
CA LEU A 247 -4.70 -7.76 -9.66
C LEU A 247 -5.15 -9.18 -10.04
N PRO A 248 -4.34 -9.89 -10.83
CA PRO A 248 -4.57 -11.29 -11.15
C PRO A 248 -4.25 -12.17 -9.92
N VAL A 249 -5.23 -12.35 -9.03
CA VAL A 249 -5.09 -13.27 -7.88
C VAL A 249 -5.71 -14.63 -8.22
N PRO A 250 -5.20 -15.74 -7.65
CA PRO A 250 -5.70 -17.09 -7.94
C PRO A 250 -7.18 -17.29 -7.61
N ASP A 251 -7.65 -16.70 -6.51
CA ASP A 251 -9.04 -16.79 -6.04
C ASP A 251 -9.54 -15.38 -5.63
N PRO A 252 -10.06 -14.60 -6.59
CA PRO A 252 -10.54 -13.26 -6.31
C PRO A 252 -11.66 -13.21 -5.24
N PRO A 253 -12.66 -14.09 -5.23
CA PRO A 253 -13.67 -14.12 -4.17
C PRO A 253 -13.08 -14.40 -2.79
N ALA A 254 -12.14 -15.34 -2.64
CA ALA A 254 -11.46 -15.60 -1.37
C ALA A 254 -10.70 -14.38 -0.89
N PHE A 255 -9.94 -13.72 -1.78
CA PHE A 255 -9.18 -12.51 -1.46
C PHE A 255 -10.07 -11.37 -0.95
N VAL A 256 -11.16 -11.07 -1.65
CA VAL A 256 -12.07 -9.96 -1.30
C VAL A 256 -12.82 -10.22 0.01
N ASN A 257 -13.08 -11.51 0.33
CA ASN A 257 -13.84 -11.93 1.51
C ASN A 257 -12.94 -12.29 2.71
N MET A 258 -11.63 -12.08 2.63
CA MET A 258 -10.74 -12.24 3.77
C MET A 258 -11.21 -11.40 4.96
N LYS A 259 -11.02 -11.92 6.17
CA LYS A 259 -11.43 -11.24 7.40
C LYS A 259 -10.23 -10.72 8.17
N ALA A 260 -10.33 -9.48 8.61
CA ALA A 260 -9.43 -8.80 9.53
C ALA A 260 -10.20 -8.47 10.81
N HIS A 261 -9.83 -9.05 11.95
CA HIS A 261 -10.61 -9.00 13.20
C HIS A 261 -12.12 -9.32 13.00
N GLY A 262 -12.39 -10.30 12.14
CA GLY A 262 -13.77 -10.69 11.82
C GLY A 262 -14.51 -9.81 10.82
N HIS A 263 -13.96 -8.65 10.44
CA HIS A 263 -14.54 -7.77 9.43
C HIS A 263 -13.96 -8.05 8.04
N THR A 264 -14.81 -8.12 7.03
CA THR A 264 -14.36 -8.13 5.63
C THR A 264 -14.13 -6.69 5.14
N ALA A 265 -13.45 -6.53 4.01
CA ALA A 265 -13.30 -5.23 3.36
C ALA A 265 -14.66 -4.53 3.13
N LEU A 266 -15.75 -5.30 2.86
CA LEU A 266 -17.09 -4.76 2.69
C LEU A 266 -17.69 -4.20 4.00
N HIS A 267 -17.42 -4.82 5.16
CA HIS A 267 -17.81 -4.26 6.47
C HIS A 267 -17.09 -2.93 6.72
N MET A 268 -15.78 -2.87 6.45
CA MET A 268 -15.00 -1.64 6.61
C MET A 268 -15.49 -0.53 5.68
N ALA A 269 -15.81 -0.87 4.42
CA ALA A 269 -16.37 0.08 3.46
C ALA A 269 -17.71 0.63 3.92
N ALA A 270 -18.59 -0.22 4.48
CA ALA A 270 -19.89 0.21 5.01
C ALA A 270 -19.76 1.16 6.22
N ALA A 271 -18.71 0.99 7.03
CA ALA A 271 -18.43 1.81 8.19
C ALA A 271 -17.69 3.13 7.89
N LEU A 272 -17.29 3.38 6.64
CA LEU A 272 -16.60 4.61 6.26
C LEU A 272 -17.45 5.87 6.59
N PRO A 273 -16.81 7.00 6.93
CA PRO A 273 -17.51 8.25 7.17
C PRO A 273 -18.24 8.74 5.91
N PRO A 274 -19.28 9.59 6.04
CA PRO A 274 -20.08 10.07 4.90
C PRO A 274 -19.29 10.84 3.85
N GLN A 275 -18.19 11.47 4.24
CA GLN A 275 -17.31 12.26 3.37
C GLN A 275 -16.42 11.38 2.48
N ALA A 276 -16.14 10.15 2.90
CA ALA A 276 -15.36 9.20 2.12
C ALA A 276 -16.16 8.65 0.92
N PRO A 277 -15.49 8.18 -0.13
CA PRO A 277 -16.12 7.62 -1.33
C PRO A 277 -16.70 6.21 -1.05
N ARG A 278 -17.57 6.12 -0.04
CA ARG A 278 -18.17 4.87 0.46
C ARG A 278 -18.90 4.10 -0.65
N GLU A 279 -19.79 4.77 -1.37
CA GLU A 279 -20.63 4.13 -2.39
C GLU A 279 -19.82 3.52 -3.54
N PRO A 280 -18.89 4.23 -4.18
CA PRO A 280 -18.06 3.65 -5.24
C PRO A 280 -17.19 2.50 -4.74
N ILE A 281 -16.66 2.56 -3.51
CA ILE A 281 -15.88 1.45 -2.92
C ILE A 281 -16.77 0.22 -2.70
N VAL A 282 -17.94 0.38 -2.08
CA VAL A 282 -18.90 -0.74 -1.87
C VAL A 282 -19.30 -1.37 -3.21
N ARG A 283 -19.62 -0.54 -4.22
CA ARG A 283 -19.99 -1.02 -5.55
C ARG A 283 -18.85 -1.81 -6.20
N ARG A 284 -17.61 -1.33 -6.07
CA ARG A 284 -16.43 -2.00 -6.63
C ARG A 284 -16.15 -3.33 -5.95
N LEU A 285 -16.25 -3.39 -4.60
CA LEU A 285 -16.09 -4.63 -3.84
C LEU A 285 -17.15 -5.66 -4.21
N LEU A 286 -18.42 -5.27 -4.32
CA LEU A 286 -19.50 -6.16 -4.76
C LEU A 286 -19.28 -6.69 -6.18
N ALA A 287 -18.82 -5.84 -7.10
CA ALA A 287 -18.46 -6.24 -8.46
C ALA A 287 -17.29 -7.23 -8.52
N ALA A 288 -16.38 -7.17 -7.54
CA ALA A 288 -15.25 -8.09 -7.40
C ALA A 288 -15.61 -9.40 -6.65
N GLY A 289 -16.88 -9.59 -6.24
CA GLY A 289 -17.33 -10.82 -5.60
C GLY A 289 -17.38 -10.77 -4.07
N ALA A 290 -17.42 -9.57 -3.46
CA ALA A 290 -17.64 -9.46 -2.01
C ALA A 290 -19.01 -10.01 -1.63
N ASP A 291 -19.05 -10.90 -0.64
CA ASP A 291 -20.28 -11.50 -0.15
C ASP A 291 -20.95 -10.61 0.92
N PRO A 292 -22.11 -10.01 0.64
CA PRO A 292 -22.81 -9.15 1.58
C PRO A 292 -23.49 -9.90 2.73
N THR A 293 -23.55 -11.24 2.66
CA THR A 293 -24.18 -12.08 3.68
C THR A 293 -23.24 -12.45 4.81
N LEU A 294 -21.91 -12.29 4.61
CA LEU A 294 -20.93 -12.58 5.64
C LEU A 294 -21.18 -11.72 6.88
N ARG A 295 -20.95 -12.33 8.04
CA ARG A 295 -21.12 -11.68 9.33
C ARG A 295 -19.79 -11.43 10.00
N ASN A 296 -19.69 -10.30 10.71
CA ASN A 296 -18.55 -9.96 11.59
C ASN A 296 -18.65 -10.72 12.93
N LEU A 297 -17.75 -10.42 13.87
CA LEU A 297 -17.75 -11.02 15.21
C LEU A 297 -18.99 -10.66 16.03
N GLU A 298 -19.62 -9.52 15.77
CA GLU A 298 -20.86 -9.04 16.40
C GLU A 298 -22.12 -9.59 15.73
N ASN A 299 -21.94 -10.57 14.82
CA ASN A 299 -23.00 -11.20 14.05
C ASN A 299 -23.76 -10.23 13.12
N GLU A 300 -23.12 -9.10 12.75
CA GLU A 300 -23.68 -8.10 11.86
C GLU A 300 -23.22 -8.32 10.42
N GLN A 301 -24.08 -8.04 9.46
CA GLN A 301 -23.74 -7.94 8.03
C GLN A 301 -23.30 -6.52 7.70
N ALA A 302 -22.53 -6.33 6.63
CA ALA A 302 -22.10 -5.00 6.18
C ALA A 302 -23.26 -4.01 6.02
N ALA A 303 -24.46 -4.46 5.64
CA ALA A 303 -25.66 -3.64 5.52
C ALA A 303 -26.11 -3.00 6.85
N HIS A 304 -25.84 -3.63 7.99
CA HIS A 304 -26.19 -3.12 9.31
C HIS A 304 -25.29 -1.96 9.77
N LEU A 305 -24.04 -1.92 9.27
CA LEU A 305 -23.08 -0.87 9.56
C LEU A 305 -23.33 0.43 8.77
N LEU A 306 -24.21 0.39 7.77
CA LEU A 306 -24.69 1.61 7.14
C LEU A 306 -25.58 2.34 8.13
N GLY A 307 -25.06 3.42 8.74
CA GLY A 307 -25.80 4.25 9.71
C GLY A 307 -27.17 4.69 9.18
N PRO A 308 -28.11 5.10 10.05
CA PRO A 308 -29.40 5.64 9.63
C PRO A 308 -29.16 6.85 8.72
N GLY A 309 -29.80 6.84 7.53
CA GLY A 309 -29.80 8.01 6.66
C GLY A 309 -30.41 9.22 7.36
N PRO A 310 -30.23 10.46 6.85
CA PRO A 310 -30.65 11.70 7.49
C PRO A 310 -32.17 11.85 7.70
N GLN A 311 -32.95 10.80 7.58
CA GLN A 311 -34.39 10.76 7.83
C GLN A 311 -34.81 9.56 8.71
N ALA A 312 -34.10 9.35 9.81
CA ALA A 312 -34.69 8.61 10.93
C ALA A 312 -35.04 9.63 12.02
N GLU A 313 -36.06 10.44 11.77
CA GLU A 313 -36.80 10.99 12.89
C GLU A 313 -37.32 9.79 13.71
N PRO A 314 -37.09 9.78 15.04
CA PRO A 314 -37.67 8.74 15.88
C PRO A 314 -39.19 8.89 15.75
N VAL A 315 -39.84 7.90 15.13
CA VAL A 315 -41.29 7.74 15.26
C VAL A 315 -41.52 7.55 16.76
N ARG A 316 -41.85 8.64 17.44
CA ARG A 316 -42.37 8.61 18.79
C ARG A 316 -43.58 7.70 18.73
N THR A 317 -43.47 6.52 19.26
CA THR A 317 -44.63 5.67 19.58
C THR A 317 -45.52 6.52 20.49
N PRO A 318 -46.80 6.75 20.10
CA PRO A 318 -47.72 7.46 20.97
C PRO A 318 -47.91 6.60 22.21
N ARG A 319 -47.63 7.13 23.42
CA ARG A 319 -48.05 6.53 24.66
C ARG A 319 -49.57 6.30 24.63
N PRO A 320 -50.10 5.16 25.06
CA PRO A 320 -51.53 4.93 25.14
C PRO A 320 -52.13 5.95 26.13
N ARG A 321 -53.07 6.76 25.65
CA ARG A 321 -53.89 7.64 26.53
C ARG A 321 -54.90 6.80 27.29
N PRO A 322 -55.19 7.14 28.55
CA PRO A 322 -56.29 6.50 29.30
C PRO A 322 -57.64 6.87 28.68
N PRO A 323 -58.67 6.02 28.85
CA PRO A 323 -59.95 6.21 28.21
C PRO A 323 -60.70 7.38 28.85
N THR A 324 -61.03 8.41 28.06
CA THR A 324 -62.00 9.43 28.40
C THR A 324 -63.08 9.52 27.31
N SER A 325 -64.30 9.43 27.75
CA SER A 325 -65.62 9.81 27.21
C SER A 325 -65.73 10.35 25.75
N ARG A 326 -66.67 9.80 24.99
CA ARG A 326 -67.10 10.20 23.67
C ARG A 326 -67.38 11.70 23.53
N PRO A 327 -66.92 12.32 22.44
CA PRO A 327 -67.59 13.49 21.87
C PRO A 327 -68.14 13.20 20.44
N ALA A 328 -69.09 14.06 20.04
CA ALA A 328 -69.96 14.00 18.90
C ALA A 328 -69.23 14.06 17.49
N PRO A 329 -69.91 13.65 16.41
CA PRO A 329 -69.27 13.54 15.09
C PRO A 329 -68.95 14.85 14.43
N SER A 330 -67.70 14.95 13.89
CA SER A 330 -67.18 16.11 13.18
C SER A 330 -67.54 16.06 11.68
N PRO A 331 -67.61 17.21 11.01
CA PRO A 331 -67.94 17.33 9.56
C PRO A 331 -66.83 16.77 8.63
N PRO A 332 -67.15 16.44 7.36
CA PRO A 332 -66.20 15.79 6.45
C PRO A 332 -65.06 16.78 6.00
N PRO A 333 -63.85 16.23 5.78
CA PRO A 333 -62.69 17.03 5.42
C PRO A 333 -62.72 17.53 3.97
N ARG A 334 -62.28 18.79 3.78
CA ARG A 334 -62.08 19.40 2.47
C ARG A 334 -60.94 18.71 1.68
N PRO A 335 -61.00 18.60 0.35
CA PRO A 335 -59.95 18.00 -0.46
C PRO A 335 -58.64 18.81 -0.38
N ARG A 336 -57.52 18.13 -0.20
CA ARG A 336 -56.15 18.70 -0.18
C ARG A 336 -55.70 19.04 -1.58
N PRO A 337 -54.95 20.16 -1.75
CA PRO A 337 -54.33 20.46 -3.05
C PRO A 337 -53.21 19.47 -3.38
N PRO A 338 -52.88 19.26 -4.68
CA PRO A 338 -51.86 18.30 -5.08
C PRO A 338 -50.49 18.72 -4.57
N ARG A 339 -49.74 17.74 -4.00
CA ARG A 339 -48.37 17.93 -3.53
C ARG A 339 -47.47 18.19 -4.74
N ARG A 340 -46.68 19.26 -4.69
CA ARG A 340 -45.55 19.48 -5.61
C ARG A 340 -44.52 18.36 -5.42
N PRO A 341 -43.89 17.84 -6.47
CA PRO A 341 -42.81 16.87 -6.35
C PRO A 341 -41.61 17.50 -5.68
N SER A 342 -41.08 16.82 -4.66
CA SER A 342 -39.86 17.22 -3.95
C SER A 342 -38.63 17.05 -4.87
N PRO A 343 -37.69 18.00 -4.87
CA PRO A 343 -36.50 17.98 -5.76
C PRO A 343 -35.35 17.09 -5.27
N HIS A 344 -35.57 16.14 -4.35
CA HIS A 344 -34.51 15.31 -3.83
C HIS A 344 -34.64 13.87 -4.33
N GLY A 345 -33.69 13.48 -5.18
CA GLY A 345 -33.46 12.09 -5.57
C GLY A 345 -33.18 11.19 -4.35
N PRO A 346 -33.26 9.86 -4.49
CA PRO A 346 -33.10 8.94 -3.38
C PRO A 346 -31.76 9.12 -2.68
N CYS A 347 -31.81 9.18 -1.34
CA CYS A 347 -30.64 9.35 -0.47
C CYS A 347 -29.58 8.27 -0.79
N PRO A 348 -28.27 8.62 -0.89
CA PRO A 348 -27.18 7.70 -1.21
C PRO A 348 -27.18 6.42 -0.35
N LEU A 349 -27.56 6.52 0.91
CA LEU A 349 -27.61 5.38 1.83
C LEU A 349 -28.74 4.38 1.51
N SER A 350 -29.85 4.85 0.94
CA SER A 350 -30.95 3.95 0.50
C SER A 350 -30.52 3.14 -0.73
N GLN A 351 -29.74 3.72 -1.62
CA GLN A 351 -29.16 3.04 -2.78
C GLN A 351 -28.15 1.98 -2.35
N LEU A 352 -27.26 2.29 -1.41
CA LEU A 352 -26.30 1.33 -0.86
C LEU A 352 -26.99 0.12 -0.18
N ARG A 353 -28.04 0.37 0.61
CA ARG A 353 -28.84 -0.71 1.21
C ARG A 353 -29.55 -1.56 0.16
N GLN A 354 -30.01 -0.96 -0.93
CA GLN A 354 -30.60 -1.69 -2.04
C GLN A 354 -29.58 -2.52 -2.82
N LEU A 355 -28.37 -1.99 -3.04
CA LEU A 355 -27.26 -2.73 -3.66
C LEU A 355 -26.91 -3.98 -2.84
N LEU A 356 -26.73 -3.82 -1.53
CA LEU A 356 -26.41 -4.93 -0.62
C LEU A 356 -27.57 -5.96 -0.50
N LYS A 357 -28.82 -5.55 -0.69
CA LYS A 357 -29.97 -6.48 -0.71
C LYS A 357 -30.15 -7.20 -2.05
N ARG A 358 -29.88 -6.53 -3.19
CA ARG A 358 -30.03 -7.13 -4.53
C ARG A 358 -28.94 -8.15 -4.86
N SER A 359 -27.78 -8.07 -4.23
CA SER A 359 -26.72 -9.08 -4.37
C SER A 359 -27.02 -10.40 -3.64
N ARG A 360 -28.12 -10.50 -2.89
CA ARG A 360 -28.65 -11.77 -2.38
C ARG A 360 -29.39 -12.47 -3.53
N GLY A 361 -28.72 -13.40 -4.19
CA GLY A 361 -29.37 -14.33 -5.10
C GLY A 361 -30.41 -15.20 -4.33
N PRO A 362 -31.40 -15.77 -5.03
CA PRO A 362 -32.34 -16.71 -4.39
C PRO A 362 -31.55 -17.87 -3.78
N ALA A 363 -31.91 -18.22 -2.54
CA ALA A 363 -31.33 -19.36 -1.87
C ALA A 363 -31.52 -20.63 -2.72
N PRO A 364 -30.50 -21.51 -2.82
CA PRO A 364 -30.68 -22.78 -3.51
C PRO A 364 -31.81 -23.56 -2.84
N VAL A 365 -32.82 -23.88 -3.62
CA VAL A 365 -33.88 -24.78 -3.20
C VAL A 365 -33.26 -26.17 -3.11
N SER A 366 -33.13 -26.69 -1.91
CA SER A 366 -32.72 -28.07 -1.67
C SER A 366 -33.80 -29.01 -2.23
N SER A 367 -33.39 -29.79 -3.22
CA SER A 367 -34.09 -31.00 -3.65
C SER A 367 -33.40 -32.19 -3.02
#